data_e9222d32e5f8d79789acaf9c87647ed0
#
_entry.id   e9222d32e5f8d79789acaf9c87647ed0
#
_cell.length_a   1.000
_cell.length_b   1.000
_cell.length_c   1.000
_cell.angle_alpha   90.00
_cell.angle_beta   90.00
_cell.angle_gamma   90.00
#
_symmetry.space_group_name_H-M   'P 1'
#
loop_
_entity.id
_entity.type
_entity.pdbx_description
1 polymer ?
#
loop_
_entity_poly.entity_id
_entity_poly.type
_entity_poly.pdbx_seq_one_letter_code
_entity_poly.pdbx_strand_id
1 'polypeptide(L)'
;RNPEEAGAESDVTKLLLSGNTSETDKVTIGIDVSRFQGTIDGKAAADAGIDFAMIRVGYRTQATGEIREDTNARYNMQEATANGIQIGAYFFSTAVTEEEAKEEARWTADYISRYAVTYPVAYNCEGFENPENRQYELSISQRTSCAAAFLKEIYDQGYTPMFYASKSELEHDAKWETSRLEQQFKIWVSQYPSVPYPETAASGYGGSHAMWQYTNNGSIAGISRPVDVNVAYFGYESDADALNPDTPEEAVADAEALMNFQEVDETVTAKETVNLRDIPSQGADSTVLRELKNQETAQRTGVSDSGWSRLIIDGERYYAVSNYLTADLSYRPPVKEPDDG
;
A
#
# COMPACT_ATOMS: atom_id res chain seq x y z
N ARG A 1 -12.64 13.23 23.98
CA ARG A 1 -11.82 12.02 24.15
C ARG A 1 -10.39 12.45 24.47
N ASN A 2 -9.78 11.83 25.44
CA ASN A 2 -8.42 12.13 25.89
C ASN A 2 -7.42 11.58 24.84
N PRO A 3 -6.37 12.30 24.43
CA PRO A 3 -5.37 11.82 23.47
C PRO A 3 -4.70 10.50 23.85
N GLU A 4 -4.62 10.20 25.16
CA GLU A 4 -4.09 8.94 25.68
C GLU A 4 -5.02 7.73 25.40
N GLU A 5 -6.36 7.93 25.40
CA GLU A 5 -7.31 6.86 25.08
C GLU A 5 -7.33 6.53 23.59
N ALA A 6 -7.14 7.53 22.69
CA ALA A 6 -7.05 7.29 21.26
C ALA A 6 -5.78 6.51 20.89
N GLY A 7 -4.66 6.76 21.59
CA GLY A 7 -3.42 6.02 21.41
C GLY A 7 -3.55 4.54 21.86
N ALA A 8 -4.19 4.29 22.98
CA ALA A 8 -4.39 2.95 23.53
C ALA A 8 -5.34 2.10 22.65
N GLU A 9 -6.43 2.68 22.16
CA GLU A 9 -7.31 2.00 21.17
C GLU A 9 -6.59 1.67 19.87
N SER A 10 -5.75 2.56 19.37
CA SER A 10 -4.93 2.34 18.18
C SER A 10 -3.96 1.18 18.37
N ASP A 11 -3.29 1.10 19.51
CA ASP A 11 -2.34 0.03 19.82
C ASP A 11 -3.03 -1.33 20.02
N VAL A 12 -4.18 -1.36 20.65
CA VAL A 12 -4.99 -2.59 20.80
C VAL A 12 -5.54 -3.05 19.45
N THR A 13 -6.03 -2.14 18.63
CA THR A 13 -6.52 -2.45 17.27
C THR A 13 -5.37 -2.96 16.39
N LYS A 14 -4.19 -2.36 16.46
CA LYS A 14 -2.98 -2.81 15.79
C LYS A 14 -2.59 -4.24 16.20
N LEU A 15 -2.62 -4.55 17.50
CA LEU A 15 -2.36 -5.90 18.05
C LEU A 15 -3.40 -6.92 17.59
N LEU A 16 -4.68 -6.55 17.56
CA LEU A 16 -5.76 -7.41 17.11
C LEU A 16 -5.73 -7.65 15.60
N LEU A 17 -5.37 -6.63 14.80
CA LEU A 17 -5.28 -6.73 13.34
C LEU A 17 -4.00 -7.42 12.87
N SER A 18 -2.88 -7.24 13.57
CA SER A 18 -1.61 -7.89 13.23
C SER A 18 -1.60 -9.38 13.60
N GLY A 19 -2.47 -9.84 14.51
CA GLY A 19 -2.51 -11.22 14.98
C GLY A 19 -1.16 -11.71 15.54
N ASN A 20 -1.09 -12.96 15.93
CA ASN A 20 0.19 -13.66 16.18
C ASN A 20 0.73 -14.19 14.84
N THR A 21 1.28 -13.30 14.01
CA THR A 21 1.91 -13.70 12.75
C THR A 21 3.35 -14.10 13.00
N SER A 22 3.72 -15.30 12.60
CA SER A 22 5.10 -15.75 12.60
C SER A 22 5.64 -15.85 11.17
N GLU A 23 6.85 -15.39 10.97
CA GLU A 23 7.57 -15.55 9.70
C GLU A 23 7.86 -17.02 9.44
N THR A 24 7.65 -17.47 8.21
CA THR A 24 7.90 -18.83 7.74
C THR A 24 8.86 -18.81 6.56
N ASP A 25 9.46 -19.96 6.24
CA ASP A 25 10.34 -20.15 5.06
C ASP A 25 9.53 -20.40 3.76
N LYS A 26 8.23 -20.19 3.78
CA LYS A 26 7.37 -20.40 2.62
C LYS A 26 7.66 -19.38 1.54
N VAL A 27 7.98 -19.83 0.33
CA VAL A 27 8.10 -18.96 -0.84
C VAL A 27 6.71 -18.44 -1.23
N THR A 28 6.58 -17.12 -1.35
CA THR A 28 5.33 -16.43 -1.67
C THR A 28 5.49 -15.54 -2.89
N ILE A 29 4.38 -15.35 -3.62
CA ILE A 29 4.32 -14.52 -4.82
C ILE A 29 3.50 -13.27 -4.52
N GLY A 30 4.03 -12.13 -4.90
CA GLY A 30 3.36 -10.85 -4.67
C GLY A 30 3.54 -9.84 -5.77
N ILE A 31 2.80 -8.76 -5.62
CA ILE A 31 2.87 -7.59 -6.49
C ILE A 31 3.34 -6.38 -5.70
N ASP A 32 3.89 -5.39 -6.38
CA ASP A 32 4.00 -4.07 -5.79
C ASP A 32 3.25 -3.05 -6.64
N VAL A 33 2.49 -2.20 -5.95
CA VAL A 33 1.47 -1.37 -6.57
C VAL A 33 1.43 0.03 -5.98
N SER A 34 0.95 0.95 -6.81
CA SER A 34 0.67 2.33 -6.45
C SER A 34 -0.58 2.80 -7.20
N ARG A 35 -0.84 4.11 -7.16
CA ARG A 35 -1.90 4.72 -7.98
C ARG A 35 -1.78 4.41 -9.48
N PHE A 36 -0.59 4.09 -9.95
CA PHE A 36 -0.34 3.83 -11.37
C PHE A 36 -1.02 2.57 -11.90
N GLN A 37 -1.31 1.59 -11.04
CA GLN A 37 -2.05 0.39 -11.42
C GLN A 37 -3.57 0.62 -11.50
N GLY A 38 -4.06 1.78 -11.03
CA GLY A 38 -5.47 2.10 -11.01
C GLY A 38 -6.25 1.25 -10.00
N THR A 39 -7.49 0.96 -10.32
CA THR A 39 -8.37 0.12 -9.50
C THR A 39 -8.03 -1.36 -9.70
N ILE A 40 -7.76 -2.06 -8.61
CA ILE A 40 -7.41 -3.48 -8.60
C ILE A 40 -8.62 -4.29 -8.13
N ASP A 41 -8.95 -5.36 -8.84
CA ASP A 41 -9.85 -6.41 -8.35
C ASP A 41 -9.02 -7.39 -7.50
N GLY A 42 -9.07 -7.21 -6.19
CA GLY A 42 -8.30 -8.01 -5.26
C GLY A 42 -8.71 -9.47 -5.22
N LYS A 43 -9.99 -9.78 -5.46
CA LYS A 43 -10.45 -11.16 -5.56
C LYS A 43 -9.83 -11.88 -6.76
N ALA A 44 -9.85 -11.25 -7.93
CA ALA A 44 -9.25 -11.82 -9.12
C ALA A 44 -7.74 -12.02 -8.95
N ALA A 45 -7.04 -11.08 -8.32
CA ALA A 45 -5.61 -11.19 -8.03
C ALA A 45 -5.32 -12.34 -7.03
N ALA A 46 -6.10 -12.47 -5.97
CA ALA A 46 -5.98 -13.56 -5.01
C ALA A 46 -6.24 -14.92 -5.66
N ASP A 47 -7.27 -15.04 -6.47
CA ASP A 47 -7.62 -16.26 -7.22
C ASP A 47 -6.51 -16.64 -8.24
N ALA A 48 -5.76 -15.66 -8.73
CA ALA A 48 -4.60 -15.86 -9.59
C ALA A 48 -3.32 -16.29 -8.84
N GLY A 49 -3.35 -16.41 -7.52
CA GLY A 49 -2.25 -16.90 -6.70
C GLY A 49 -1.37 -15.81 -6.10
N ILE A 50 -1.83 -14.58 -6.02
CA ILE A 50 -1.10 -13.50 -5.33
C ILE A 50 -1.26 -13.66 -3.82
N ASP A 51 -0.15 -13.88 -3.14
CA ASP A 51 -0.08 -14.07 -1.68
C ASP A 51 0.05 -12.74 -0.93
N PHE A 52 0.78 -11.77 -1.48
CA PHE A 52 1.03 -10.48 -0.84
C PHE A 52 1.08 -9.31 -1.82
N ALA A 53 0.90 -8.10 -1.28
CA ALA A 53 1.07 -6.85 -2.01
C ALA A 53 1.93 -5.87 -1.19
N MET A 54 2.99 -5.35 -1.81
CA MET A 54 3.74 -4.20 -1.32
C MET A 54 3.09 -2.94 -1.88
N ILE A 55 2.55 -2.10 -1.01
CA ILE A 55 1.69 -0.98 -1.40
C ILE A 55 2.41 0.34 -1.12
N ARG A 56 2.54 1.19 -2.16
CA ARG A 56 3.04 2.54 -1.95
C ARG A 56 2.04 3.33 -1.12
N VAL A 57 2.47 3.78 0.06
CA VAL A 57 1.62 4.59 0.93
C VAL A 57 1.77 6.08 0.70
N GLY A 58 2.95 6.51 0.31
CA GLY A 58 3.24 7.91 0.06
C GLY A 58 4.60 8.14 -0.58
N TYR A 59 4.89 9.39 -0.80
CA TYR A 59 6.13 9.86 -1.42
C TYR A 59 6.45 11.28 -0.98
N ARG A 60 7.73 11.64 -1.03
CA ARG A 60 8.16 13.04 -0.90
C ARG A 60 8.35 13.65 -2.28
N THR A 61 7.79 14.83 -2.52
CA THR A 61 7.85 15.50 -3.81
C THR A 61 9.25 16.06 -4.10
N GLN A 62 9.71 15.98 -5.34
CA GLN A 62 10.97 16.57 -5.77
C GLN A 62 10.93 18.10 -5.72
N ALA A 63 9.81 18.70 -6.11
CA ALA A 63 9.72 20.16 -6.28
C ALA A 63 9.64 20.91 -4.94
N THR A 64 8.88 20.39 -3.97
CA THR A 64 8.60 21.10 -2.71
C THR A 64 9.17 20.42 -1.47
N GLY A 65 9.55 19.13 -1.58
CA GLY A 65 9.99 18.33 -0.44
C GLY A 65 8.87 17.97 0.54
N GLU A 66 7.62 18.10 0.14
CA GLU A 66 6.44 17.74 0.94
C GLU A 66 6.12 16.27 0.84
N ILE A 67 5.70 15.66 1.95
CA ILE A 67 5.16 14.30 1.96
C ILE A 67 3.72 14.33 1.45
N ARG A 68 3.41 13.40 0.55
CA ARG A 68 2.06 13.21 0.01
C ARG A 68 1.65 11.76 0.06
N GLU A 69 0.38 11.54 0.36
CA GLU A 69 -0.27 10.23 0.31
C GLU A 69 -0.38 9.75 -1.14
N ASP A 70 -0.15 8.46 -1.37
CA ASP A 70 -0.59 7.83 -2.63
C ASP A 70 -2.11 7.73 -2.64
N THR A 71 -2.73 8.24 -3.69
CA THR A 71 -4.20 8.38 -3.76
C THR A 71 -4.95 7.06 -3.78
N ASN A 72 -4.28 5.94 -4.08
CA ASN A 72 -4.88 4.61 -4.08
C ASN A 72 -4.44 3.75 -2.87
N ALA A 73 -3.60 4.27 -1.97
CA ALA A 73 -3.04 3.47 -0.90
C ALA A 73 -4.10 2.88 0.02
N ARG A 74 -5.07 3.66 0.45
CA ARG A 74 -6.16 3.20 1.33
C ARG A 74 -6.98 2.12 0.69
N TYR A 75 -7.37 2.33 -0.56
CA TYR A 75 -8.07 1.34 -1.36
C TYR A 75 -7.25 0.05 -1.47
N ASN A 76 -6.00 0.15 -1.89
CA ASN A 76 -5.13 -1.01 -2.09
C ASN A 76 -4.90 -1.81 -0.80
N MET A 77 -4.66 -1.12 0.32
CA MET A 77 -4.51 -1.76 1.64
C MET A 77 -5.76 -2.57 2.02
N GLN A 78 -6.91 -1.97 1.84
CA GLN A 78 -8.17 -2.55 2.24
C GLN A 78 -8.62 -3.67 1.30
N GLU A 79 -8.51 -3.46 -0.01
CA GLU A 79 -8.86 -4.46 -1.02
C GLU A 79 -8.01 -5.72 -0.89
N ALA A 80 -6.70 -5.58 -0.70
CA ALA A 80 -5.81 -6.71 -0.48
C ALA A 80 -6.19 -7.50 0.78
N THR A 81 -6.34 -6.80 1.90
CA THR A 81 -6.71 -7.41 3.19
C THR A 81 -8.05 -8.13 3.12
N ALA A 82 -9.06 -7.52 2.51
CA ALA A 82 -10.40 -8.10 2.37
C ALA A 82 -10.42 -9.39 1.55
N ASN A 83 -9.45 -9.58 0.67
CA ASN A 83 -9.34 -10.77 -0.18
C ASN A 83 -8.24 -11.75 0.26
N GLY A 84 -7.75 -11.63 1.49
CA GLY A 84 -6.75 -12.54 2.06
C GLY A 84 -5.34 -12.35 1.50
N ILE A 85 -5.08 -11.28 0.77
CA ILE A 85 -3.74 -10.88 0.32
C ILE A 85 -3.06 -10.15 1.48
N GLN A 86 -1.96 -10.67 1.95
CA GLN A 86 -1.17 -10.03 3.01
C GLN A 86 -0.50 -8.76 2.48
N ILE A 87 -0.31 -7.77 3.34
CA ILE A 87 0.18 -6.46 2.91
C ILE A 87 1.48 -6.06 3.58
N GLY A 88 2.37 -5.46 2.79
CA GLY A 88 3.46 -4.63 3.19
C GLY A 88 3.28 -3.20 2.66
N ALA A 89 4.20 -2.34 2.97
CA ALA A 89 4.16 -0.95 2.52
C ALA A 89 5.51 -0.52 1.97
N TYR A 90 5.50 0.48 1.08
CA TYR A 90 6.72 1.19 0.75
C TYR A 90 6.48 2.70 0.61
N PHE A 91 7.55 3.44 0.84
CA PHE A 91 7.57 4.89 0.70
C PHE A 91 8.59 5.29 -0.35
N PHE A 92 8.19 6.14 -1.29
CA PHE A 92 9.09 6.70 -2.30
C PHE A 92 9.76 7.95 -1.75
N SER A 93 11.02 7.80 -1.37
CA SER A 93 11.80 8.82 -0.69
C SER A 93 12.55 9.73 -1.66
N THR A 94 12.56 11.01 -1.33
CA THR A 94 13.50 11.98 -1.88
C THR A 94 14.25 12.73 -0.77
N ALA A 95 14.38 12.09 0.39
CA ALA A 95 15.08 12.68 1.54
C ALA A 95 16.52 13.02 1.21
N VAL A 96 16.96 14.18 1.69
CA VAL A 96 18.35 14.68 1.54
C VAL A 96 19.08 14.75 2.87
N THR A 97 18.38 14.51 3.98
CA THR A 97 18.94 14.40 5.32
C THR A 97 18.37 13.20 6.07
N GLU A 98 19.06 12.73 7.09
CA GLU A 98 18.58 11.66 7.94
C GLU A 98 17.29 12.07 8.69
N GLU A 99 17.14 13.33 9.06
CA GLU A 99 15.91 13.82 9.71
C GLU A 99 14.70 13.78 8.78
N GLU A 100 14.87 14.15 7.50
CA GLU A 100 13.80 13.97 6.51
C GLU A 100 13.44 12.49 6.34
N ALA A 101 14.42 11.59 6.29
CA ALA A 101 14.18 10.15 6.18
C ALA A 101 13.43 9.60 7.41
N LYS A 102 13.76 10.05 8.61
CA LYS A 102 13.02 9.69 9.83
C LYS A 102 11.59 10.23 9.81
N GLU A 103 11.39 11.46 9.33
CA GLU A 103 10.06 12.04 9.14
C GLU A 103 9.21 11.16 8.20
N GLU A 104 9.77 10.74 7.08
CA GLU A 104 9.11 9.83 6.14
C GLU A 104 8.73 8.49 6.79
N ALA A 105 9.63 7.93 7.60
CA ALA A 105 9.38 6.67 8.31
C ALA A 105 8.28 6.80 9.37
N ARG A 106 8.28 7.89 10.16
CA ARG A 106 7.24 8.16 11.15
C ARG A 106 5.88 8.38 10.49
N TRP A 107 5.86 9.15 9.41
CA TRP A 107 4.65 9.36 8.63
C TRP A 107 4.10 8.02 8.08
N THR A 108 4.98 7.18 7.55
CA THR A 108 4.61 5.84 7.06
C THR A 108 4.05 4.97 8.17
N ALA A 109 4.74 4.89 9.31
CA ALA A 109 4.31 4.08 10.45
C ALA A 109 2.95 4.54 11.02
N ASP A 110 2.73 5.86 11.12
CA ASP A 110 1.46 6.42 11.54
C ASP A 110 0.35 6.09 10.52
N TYR A 111 0.63 6.25 9.23
CA TYR A 111 -0.32 5.95 8.17
C TYR A 111 -0.80 4.50 8.19
N ILE A 112 0.13 3.54 8.33
CA ILE A 112 -0.18 2.11 8.29
C ILE A 112 -0.66 1.53 9.63
N SER A 113 -0.63 2.30 10.70
CA SER A 113 -0.92 1.83 12.07
C SER A 113 -2.32 1.20 12.23
N ARG A 114 -3.25 1.53 11.38
CA ARG A 114 -4.63 1.03 11.36
C ARG A 114 -4.87 -0.16 10.41
N TYR A 115 -3.83 -0.63 9.74
CA TYR A 115 -3.91 -1.77 8.83
C TYR A 115 -3.11 -2.96 9.37
N ALA A 116 -3.51 -4.17 9.00
CA ALA A 116 -2.80 -5.40 9.36
C ALA A 116 -1.58 -5.63 8.47
N VAL A 117 -0.56 -4.78 8.59
CA VAL A 117 0.70 -4.88 7.85
C VAL A 117 1.56 -5.97 8.47
N THR A 118 1.69 -7.10 7.78
CA THR A 118 2.51 -8.26 8.18
C THR A 118 3.82 -8.33 7.39
N TYR A 119 3.77 -8.00 6.11
CA TYR A 119 4.95 -7.92 5.25
C TYR A 119 5.79 -6.68 5.59
N PRO A 120 7.06 -6.63 5.13
CA PRO A 120 7.96 -5.54 5.46
C PRO A 120 7.47 -4.16 5.01
N VAL A 121 8.09 -3.14 5.61
CA VAL A 121 7.98 -1.74 5.18
C VAL A 121 9.28 -1.36 4.50
N ALA A 122 9.20 -1.02 3.21
CA ALA A 122 10.36 -0.80 2.37
C ALA A 122 10.66 0.67 2.10
N TYR A 123 11.94 0.96 1.97
CA TYR A 123 12.47 2.23 1.50
C TYR A 123 12.78 2.14 0.01
N ASN A 124 12.21 3.04 -0.78
CA ASN A 124 12.45 3.15 -2.21
C ASN A 124 12.97 4.54 -2.55
N CYS A 125 14.13 4.62 -3.16
CA CYS A 125 14.76 5.87 -3.59
C CYS A 125 15.34 5.71 -4.99
N GLU A 126 14.76 6.40 -5.94
CA GLU A 126 15.14 6.37 -7.35
C GLU A 126 15.28 7.77 -7.93
N GLY A 127 15.86 7.88 -9.11
CA GLY A 127 15.99 9.14 -9.83
C GLY A 127 17.07 10.08 -9.30
N PHE A 128 17.90 9.65 -8.36
CA PHE A 128 18.95 10.46 -7.74
C PHE A 128 20.12 10.80 -8.70
N GLU A 129 20.17 10.19 -9.87
CA GLU A 129 21.15 10.51 -10.93
C GLU A 129 20.68 11.65 -11.85
N ASN A 130 19.43 12.09 -11.72
CA ASN A 130 18.93 13.25 -12.44
C ASN A 130 19.41 14.55 -11.76
N PRO A 131 20.16 15.42 -12.46
CA PRO A 131 20.66 16.67 -11.88
C PRO A 131 19.57 17.63 -11.35
N GLU A 132 18.35 17.49 -11.82
CA GLU A 132 17.21 18.31 -11.37
C GLU A 132 16.58 17.81 -10.07
N ASN A 133 16.96 16.61 -9.60
CA ASN A 133 16.38 16.01 -8.41
C ASN A 133 17.14 16.40 -7.16
N ARG A 134 16.40 16.50 -6.03
CA ARG A 134 16.92 16.93 -4.73
C ARG A 134 18.13 16.12 -4.25
N GLN A 135 18.15 14.82 -4.53
CA GLN A 135 19.16 13.88 -4.05
C GLN A 135 20.46 13.87 -4.88
N TYR A 136 20.51 14.58 -5.98
CA TYR A 136 21.61 14.48 -6.95
C TYR A 136 23.01 14.74 -6.34
N GLU A 137 23.11 15.73 -5.46
CA GLU A 137 24.36 16.12 -4.81
C GLU A 137 24.79 15.22 -3.65
N LEU A 138 23.95 14.26 -3.24
CA LEU A 138 24.28 13.34 -2.15
C LEU A 138 25.38 12.36 -2.59
N SER A 139 26.38 12.19 -1.74
CA SER A 139 27.33 11.09 -1.86
C SER A 139 26.64 9.74 -1.62
N ILE A 140 27.27 8.66 -2.04
CA ILE A 140 26.82 7.29 -1.73
C ILE A 140 26.62 7.11 -0.21
N SER A 141 27.56 7.59 0.59
CA SER A 141 27.48 7.48 2.05
C SER A 141 26.30 8.28 2.65
N GLN A 142 26.07 9.50 2.18
CA GLN A 142 24.95 10.31 2.63
C GLN A 142 23.61 9.70 2.24
N ARG A 143 23.48 9.23 1.01
CA ARG A 143 22.27 8.55 0.54
C ARG A 143 22.00 7.25 1.31
N THR A 144 23.04 6.47 1.58
CA THR A 144 22.94 5.26 2.40
C THR A 144 22.52 5.59 3.83
N SER A 145 23.06 6.68 4.41
CA SER A 145 22.66 7.13 5.75
C SER A 145 21.20 7.54 5.84
N CYS A 146 20.66 8.18 4.81
CA CYS A 146 19.21 8.46 4.73
C CYS A 146 18.39 7.18 4.73
N ALA A 147 18.77 6.21 3.88
CA ALA A 147 18.09 4.91 3.84
C ALA A 147 18.15 4.19 5.20
N ALA A 148 19.32 4.11 5.81
CA ALA A 148 19.51 3.49 7.11
C ALA A 148 18.70 4.17 8.22
N ALA A 149 18.60 5.50 8.20
CA ALA A 149 17.80 6.27 9.16
C ALA A 149 16.30 5.94 9.04
N PHE A 150 15.77 5.89 7.80
CA PHE A 150 14.40 5.46 7.55
C PHE A 150 14.14 4.04 8.08
N LEU A 151 14.98 3.10 7.69
CA LEU A 151 14.81 1.69 8.02
C LEU A 151 14.93 1.42 9.53
N LYS A 152 15.84 2.10 10.20
CA LYS A 152 15.95 2.00 11.66
C LYS A 152 14.71 2.56 12.36
N GLU A 153 14.19 3.69 11.90
CA GLU A 153 12.96 4.27 12.46
C GLU A 153 11.76 3.33 12.26
N ILE A 154 11.64 2.69 11.09
CA ILE A 154 10.61 1.68 10.82
C ILE A 154 10.73 0.51 11.81
N TYR A 155 11.94 0.03 12.07
CA TYR A 155 12.19 -1.01 13.07
C TYR A 155 11.77 -0.55 14.47
N ASP A 156 12.16 0.65 14.87
CA ASP A 156 11.82 1.23 16.17
C ASP A 156 10.29 1.42 16.35
N GLN A 157 9.56 1.59 15.25
CA GLN A 157 8.09 1.65 15.23
C GLN A 157 7.42 0.26 15.23
N GLY A 158 8.18 -0.82 15.25
CA GLY A 158 7.68 -2.19 15.38
C GLY A 158 7.35 -2.90 14.05
N TYR A 159 7.88 -2.43 12.93
CA TYR A 159 7.75 -3.07 11.63
C TYR A 159 9.07 -3.68 11.16
N THR A 160 8.99 -4.60 10.22
CA THR A 160 10.19 -5.19 9.59
C THR A 160 10.69 -4.27 8.49
N PRO A 161 11.89 -3.69 8.59
CA PRO A 161 12.43 -2.82 7.56
C PRO A 161 13.00 -3.63 6.39
N MET A 162 12.84 -3.11 5.16
CA MET A 162 13.41 -3.70 3.97
C MET A 162 13.91 -2.63 3.01
N PHE A 163 15.09 -2.82 2.44
CA PHE A 163 15.72 -1.91 1.50
C PHE A 163 15.53 -2.39 0.06
N TYR A 164 14.95 -1.55 -0.78
CA TYR A 164 14.76 -1.82 -2.21
C TYR A 164 15.79 -1.10 -3.06
N ALA A 165 16.46 -1.84 -3.95
CA ALA A 165 17.27 -1.28 -5.02
C ALA A 165 17.46 -2.28 -6.17
N SER A 166 17.91 -1.79 -7.33
CA SER A 166 18.27 -2.66 -8.44
C SER A 166 19.58 -3.39 -8.20
N LYS A 167 19.74 -4.54 -8.85
CA LYS A 167 21.01 -5.29 -8.86
C LYS A 167 22.20 -4.40 -9.23
N SER A 168 22.07 -3.60 -10.28
CA SER A 168 23.16 -2.72 -10.76
C SER A 168 23.53 -1.62 -9.77
N GLU A 169 22.60 -1.19 -8.91
CA GLU A 169 22.88 -0.22 -7.85
C GLU A 169 23.59 -0.85 -6.65
N LEU A 170 23.27 -2.11 -6.35
CA LEU A 170 23.79 -2.84 -5.18
C LEU A 170 25.20 -3.43 -5.43
N GLU A 171 25.45 -3.98 -6.61
CA GLU A 171 26.71 -4.64 -6.91
C GLU A 171 27.88 -3.67 -6.90
N HIS A 172 28.97 -4.10 -6.29
CA HIS A 172 30.23 -3.34 -6.18
C HIS A 172 30.08 -1.97 -5.53
N ASP A 173 29.11 -1.81 -4.63
CA ASP A 173 28.77 -0.54 -3.98
C ASP A 173 28.56 0.61 -5.01
N ALA A 174 27.98 0.29 -6.17
CA ALA A 174 27.87 1.22 -7.27
C ALA A 174 27.10 2.49 -6.91
N LYS A 175 26.02 2.35 -6.11
CA LYS A 175 25.15 3.47 -5.70
C LYS A 175 24.82 3.50 -4.21
N TRP A 176 25.14 2.45 -3.49
CA TRP A 176 24.84 2.27 -2.06
C TRP A 176 26.04 1.63 -1.36
N GLU A 177 26.25 1.92 -0.07
CA GLU A 177 27.11 1.11 0.78
C GLU A 177 26.37 -0.19 1.13
N THR A 178 26.35 -1.14 0.18
CA THR A 178 25.50 -2.32 0.20
C THR A 178 25.73 -3.18 1.42
N SER A 179 27.01 -3.43 1.78
CA SER A 179 27.34 -4.23 2.96
C SER A 179 26.79 -3.66 4.25
N ARG A 180 26.74 -2.32 4.36
CA ARG A 180 26.18 -1.63 5.53
C ARG A 180 24.68 -1.85 5.65
N LEU A 181 23.97 -1.92 4.53
CA LEU A 181 22.51 -2.13 4.51
C LEU A 181 22.17 -3.60 4.70
N GLU A 182 22.83 -4.52 4.00
CA GLU A 182 22.50 -5.95 4.05
C GLU A 182 22.82 -6.61 5.40
N GLN A 183 23.76 -6.05 6.17
CA GLN A 183 24.06 -6.53 7.53
C GLN A 183 22.96 -6.27 8.54
N GLN A 184 22.10 -5.30 8.28
CA GLN A 184 21.10 -4.82 9.23
C GLN A 184 19.66 -5.03 8.76
N PHE A 185 19.42 -5.06 7.46
CA PHE A 185 18.09 -5.02 6.89
C PHE A 185 17.90 -6.09 5.82
N LYS A 186 16.66 -6.53 5.65
CA LYS A 186 16.26 -7.35 4.48
C LYS A 186 16.50 -6.55 3.20
N ILE A 187 16.96 -7.20 2.15
CA ILE A 187 17.15 -6.63 0.82
C ILE A 187 16.06 -7.13 -0.12
N TRP A 188 15.46 -6.21 -0.84
CA TRP A 188 14.54 -6.43 -1.94
C TRP A 188 15.21 -5.96 -3.23
N VAL A 189 15.63 -6.90 -4.05
CA VAL A 189 16.38 -6.61 -5.28
C VAL A 189 15.47 -6.62 -6.50
N SER A 190 15.63 -5.66 -7.39
CA SER A 190 15.06 -5.72 -8.74
C SER A 190 16.11 -6.18 -9.75
N GLN A 191 15.73 -7.16 -10.54
CA GLN A 191 16.52 -7.67 -11.67
C GLN A 191 15.59 -8.45 -12.59
N TYR A 192 15.55 -8.09 -13.86
CA TYR A 192 14.57 -8.59 -14.81
C TYR A 192 15.26 -9.49 -15.84
N PRO A 193 15.25 -10.84 -15.67
CA PRO A 193 15.75 -11.76 -16.67
C PRO A 193 14.82 -11.75 -17.89
N SER A 194 15.36 -12.11 -19.06
CA SER A 194 14.59 -12.20 -20.31
C SER A 194 13.45 -13.23 -20.24
N VAL A 195 13.65 -14.29 -19.44
CA VAL A 195 12.61 -15.28 -19.08
C VAL A 195 12.32 -15.12 -17.59
N PRO A 196 11.08 -14.74 -17.21
CA PRO A 196 10.75 -14.47 -15.81
C PRO A 196 10.75 -15.73 -14.94
N TYR A 197 10.69 -15.54 -13.63
CA TYR A 197 10.37 -16.60 -12.68
C TYR A 197 8.99 -17.22 -13.01
N PRO A 198 8.76 -18.54 -12.88
CA PRO A 198 9.65 -19.52 -12.25
C PRO A 198 10.66 -20.20 -13.18
N GLU A 199 10.59 -19.98 -14.49
CA GLU A 199 11.52 -20.63 -15.44
C GLU A 199 12.96 -20.21 -15.15
N THR A 200 13.20 -18.92 -14.89
CA THR A 200 14.42 -18.45 -14.25
C THR A 200 14.22 -18.54 -12.72
N ALA A 201 14.82 -19.57 -12.11
CA ALA A 201 14.51 -19.95 -10.74
C ALA A 201 15.08 -18.98 -9.68
N ALA A 202 16.15 -18.24 -9.99
CA ALA A 202 16.84 -17.36 -9.07
C ALA A 202 17.26 -16.04 -9.75
N SER A 203 17.36 -14.96 -8.95
CA SER A 203 17.89 -13.69 -9.44
C SER A 203 19.36 -13.82 -9.82
N GLY A 204 19.81 -12.98 -10.74
CA GLY A 204 21.23 -12.86 -11.05
C GLY A 204 22.05 -12.08 -10.01
N TYR A 205 21.45 -11.65 -8.92
CA TYR A 205 22.11 -10.94 -7.84
C TYR A 205 22.80 -11.91 -6.86
N GLY A 206 24.11 -11.75 -6.68
CA GLY A 206 24.91 -12.65 -5.83
C GLY A 206 24.89 -12.31 -4.35
N GLY A 207 24.35 -11.17 -3.94
CA GLY A 207 24.25 -10.74 -2.56
C GLY A 207 23.07 -11.37 -1.81
N SER A 208 23.08 -11.26 -0.49
CA SER A 208 21.97 -11.70 0.34
C SER A 208 20.72 -10.84 0.08
N HIS A 209 19.58 -11.49 -0.18
CA HIS A 209 18.31 -10.83 -0.39
C HIS A 209 17.14 -11.70 0.02
N ALA A 210 16.07 -11.06 0.46
CA ALA A 210 14.87 -11.73 0.95
C ALA A 210 13.70 -11.72 -0.06
N MET A 211 13.73 -10.77 -1.00
CA MET A 211 12.69 -10.61 -2.01
C MET A 211 13.33 -10.21 -3.35
N TRP A 212 12.76 -10.70 -4.43
CA TRP A 212 13.19 -10.42 -5.78
C TRP A 212 12.01 -9.96 -6.66
N GLN A 213 12.10 -8.72 -7.16
CA GLN A 213 11.22 -8.20 -8.20
C GLN A 213 11.78 -8.69 -9.55
N TYR A 214 11.08 -9.63 -10.17
CA TYR A 214 11.60 -10.32 -11.35
C TYR A 214 11.05 -9.81 -12.68
N THR A 215 10.02 -8.96 -12.63
CA THR A 215 9.47 -8.27 -13.80
C THR A 215 8.78 -6.98 -13.40
N ASN A 216 8.80 -6.01 -14.29
CA ASN A 216 8.01 -4.76 -14.20
C ASN A 216 6.90 -4.72 -15.27
N ASN A 217 6.66 -5.83 -15.94
CA ASN A 217 5.68 -5.94 -17.02
C ASN A 217 4.81 -7.20 -16.86
N GLY A 218 4.44 -7.49 -15.60
CA GLY A 218 3.55 -8.61 -15.29
C GLY A 218 2.12 -8.35 -15.75
N SER A 219 1.41 -9.42 -16.07
CA SER A 219 0.00 -9.41 -16.35
C SER A 219 -0.71 -10.28 -15.32
N ILE A 220 -1.48 -9.63 -14.44
CA ILE A 220 -2.19 -10.29 -13.33
C ILE A 220 -3.69 -10.04 -13.49
N ALA A 221 -4.49 -11.08 -13.32
CA ALA A 221 -5.94 -10.97 -13.33
C ALA A 221 -6.41 -9.92 -12.30
N GLY A 222 -7.35 -9.07 -12.70
CA GLY A 222 -7.84 -7.98 -11.86
C GLY A 222 -7.04 -6.68 -11.92
N ILE A 223 -5.92 -6.65 -12.64
CA ILE A 223 -5.09 -5.46 -12.85
C ILE A 223 -4.99 -5.19 -14.35
N SER A 224 -5.53 -4.05 -14.79
CA SER A 224 -5.62 -3.72 -16.22
C SER A 224 -4.32 -3.15 -16.81
N ARG A 225 -3.36 -2.81 -15.98
CA ARG A 225 -2.05 -2.23 -16.37
C ARG A 225 -0.93 -3.20 -16.05
N PRO A 226 0.23 -3.06 -16.70
CA PRO A 226 1.43 -3.78 -16.30
C PRO A 226 1.73 -3.56 -14.82
N VAL A 227 2.15 -4.62 -14.14
CA VAL A 227 2.42 -4.63 -12.71
C VAL A 227 3.75 -5.32 -12.41
N ASP A 228 4.42 -4.82 -11.38
CA ASP A 228 5.62 -5.42 -10.85
C ASP A 228 5.27 -6.71 -10.10
N VAL A 229 5.99 -7.80 -10.37
CA VAL A 229 5.77 -9.08 -9.72
C VAL A 229 7.03 -9.54 -9.00
N ASN A 230 6.83 -10.12 -7.83
CA ASN A 230 7.88 -10.45 -6.88
C ASN A 230 7.77 -11.89 -6.40
N VAL A 231 8.92 -12.48 -6.08
CA VAL A 231 9.02 -13.65 -5.23
C VAL A 231 9.69 -13.26 -3.91
N ALA A 232 9.05 -13.61 -2.80
CA ALA A 232 9.63 -13.49 -1.48
C ALA A 232 10.02 -14.88 -0.96
N TYR A 233 11.21 -14.97 -0.35
CA TYR A 233 11.72 -16.20 0.22
C TYR A 233 11.28 -16.37 1.69
N PHE A 234 10.16 -15.82 2.00
CA PHE A 234 9.47 -15.90 3.29
C PHE A 234 7.95 -15.72 3.08
N GLY A 235 7.20 -16.04 4.11
CA GLY A 235 5.77 -15.76 4.22
C GLY A 235 5.42 -15.55 5.68
N TYR A 236 4.15 -15.29 5.96
CA TYR A 236 3.65 -15.19 7.32
C TYR A 236 2.42 -16.06 7.47
N GLU A 237 2.32 -16.79 8.59
CA GLU A 237 1.08 -17.42 9.01
C GLU A 237 0.16 -16.36 9.61
N SER A 238 -1.09 -16.31 9.15
CA SER A 238 -2.11 -15.45 9.74
C SER A 238 -3.18 -16.32 10.38
N ASP A 239 -3.57 -16.00 11.61
CA ASP A 239 -4.81 -16.48 12.20
C ASP A 239 -5.97 -15.71 11.55
N ALA A 240 -6.36 -16.13 10.33
CA ALA A 240 -7.43 -15.50 9.55
C ALA A 240 -8.82 -15.68 10.20
N ASP A 241 -8.95 -16.55 11.20
CA ASP A 241 -10.23 -16.89 11.82
C ASP A 241 -10.69 -15.90 12.90
N ALA A 242 -9.86 -14.93 13.28
CA ALA A 242 -10.15 -14.06 14.42
C ALA A 242 -11.17 -12.93 14.16
N LEU A 243 -11.56 -12.68 12.90
CA LEU A 243 -12.42 -11.56 12.50
C LEU A 243 -13.54 -11.96 11.53
N ASN A 244 -14.12 -13.14 11.69
CA ASN A 244 -15.29 -13.53 10.91
C ASN A 244 -16.54 -13.22 11.74
N PRO A 245 -17.25 -12.09 11.49
CA PRO A 245 -18.46 -11.76 12.21
C PRO A 245 -19.57 -12.76 11.86
N ASP A 246 -20.33 -13.19 12.87
CA ASP A 246 -21.38 -14.20 12.73
C ASP A 246 -22.65 -13.66 12.03
N THR A 247 -22.83 -12.31 11.99
CA THR A 247 -23.99 -11.67 11.33
C THR A 247 -23.59 -10.46 10.48
N PRO A 248 -24.42 -10.10 9.46
CA PRO A 248 -24.17 -8.90 8.65
C PRO A 248 -24.16 -7.60 9.46
N GLU A 249 -24.97 -7.48 10.50
CA GLU A 249 -25.04 -6.32 11.39
C GLU A 249 -23.75 -6.20 12.22
N GLU A 250 -23.23 -7.31 12.73
CA GLU A 250 -21.93 -7.35 13.41
C GLU A 250 -20.79 -7.01 12.45
N ALA A 251 -20.82 -7.50 11.22
CA ALA A 251 -19.84 -7.16 10.19
C ALA A 251 -19.77 -5.65 9.91
N VAL A 252 -20.94 -4.98 9.84
CA VAL A 252 -21.01 -3.52 9.67
C VAL A 252 -20.47 -2.80 10.89
N ALA A 253 -20.88 -3.20 12.09
CA ALA A 253 -20.47 -2.58 13.34
C ALA A 253 -18.96 -2.73 13.56
N ASP A 254 -18.43 -3.92 13.33
CA ASP A 254 -17.00 -4.20 13.45
C ASP A 254 -16.17 -3.42 12.43
N ALA A 255 -16.61 -3.39 11.17
CA ALA A 255 -15.95 -2.64 10.12
C ALA A 255 -15.95 -1.13 10.40
N GLU A 256 -17.07 -0.55 10.85
CA GLU A 256 -17.12 0.87 11.22
C GLU A 256 -16.27 1.18 12.45
N ALA A 257 -16.24 0.30 13.46
CA ALA A 257 -15.43 0.48 14.65
C ALA A 257 -13.92 0.47 14.32
N LEU A 258 -13.49 -0.45 13.46
CA LEU A 258 -12.09 -0.56 13.02
C LEU A 258 -11.65 0.60 12.12
N MET A 259 -12.56 1.20 11.37
CA MET A 259 -12.27 2.20 10.34
C MET A 259 -12.35 3.64 10.84
N ASN A 260 -12.71 3.86 12.08
CA ASN A 260 -12.77 5.19 12.71
C ASN A 260 -13.56 6.21 11.86
N PHE A 261 -14.86 5.96 11.65
CA PHE A 261 -15.72 6.86 10.89
C PHE A 261 -15.91 8.19 11.62
N GLN A 262 -15.70 9.29 10.90
CA GLN A 262 -16.01 10.64 11.34
C GLN A 262 -17.34 11.06 10.70
N GLU A 263 -18.24 11.64 11.49
CA GLU A 263 -19.50 12.18 10.98
C GLU A 263 -19.24 13.41 10.09
N VAL A 264 -19.88 13.42 8.93
CA VAL A 264 -19.88 14.54 7.98
C VAL A 264 -21.30 14.74 7.45
N ASP A 265 -21.56 15.88 6.84
CA ASP A 265 -22.85 16.19 6.21
C ASP A 265 -22.58 16.97 4.93
N GLU A 266 -22.47 16.26 3.82
CA GLU A 266 -22.17 16.85 2.51
C GLU A 266 -22.74 16.03 1.36
N THR A 267 -23.04 16.70 0.24
CA THR A 267 -23.45 16.04 -0.99
C THR A 267 -22.23 15.71 -1.83
N VAL A 268 -22.18 14.49 -2.36
CA VAL A 268 -21.10 14.01 -3.21
C VAL A 268 -21.62 13.39 -4.49
N THR A 269 -20.75 13.31 -5.50
CA THR A 269 -20.96 12.54 -6.71
C THR A 269 -19.76 11.62 -6.96
N ALA A 270 -19.92 10.64 -7.83
CA ALA A 270 -18.78 9.84 -8.26
C ALA A 270 -17.90 10.59 -9.25
N LYS A 271 -16.58 10.42 -9.18
CA LYS A 271 -15.65 10.97 -10.19
C LYS A 271 -15.88 10.36 -11.57
N GLU A 272 -16.11 9.07 -11.63
CA GLU A 272 -16.58 8.34 -12.83
C GLU A 272 -17.77 7.47 -12.43
N THR A 273 -17.51 6.27 -11.95
CA THR A 273 -18.49 5.32 -11.40
C THR A 273 -17.90 4.68 -10.16
N VAL A 274 -18.71 4.51 -9.14
CA VAL A 274 -18.31 3.81 -7.91
C VAL A 274 -19.35 2.78 -7.51
N ASN A 275 -18.89 1.62 -7.04
CA ASN A 275 -19.72 0.59 -6.47
C ASN A 275 -20.24 1.01 -5.09
N LEU A 276 -21.54 0.86 -4.87
CA LEU A 276 -22.20 1.06 -3.60
C LEU A 276 -22.46 -0.30 -2.94
N ARG A 277 -21.95 -0.47 -1.74
CA ARG A 277 -21.91 -1.75 -1.02
C ARG A 277 -22.75 -1.71 0.26
N ASP A 278 -23.13 -2.88 0.72
CA ASP A 278 -23.87 -3.07 1.98
C ASP A 278 -23.02 -2.83 3.22
N ILE A 279 -21.73 -3.16 3.16
CA ILE A 279 -20.74 -2.94 4.23
C ILE A 279 -19.48 -2.28 3.65
N PRO A 280 -18.66 -1.58 4.47
CA PRO A 280 -17.42 -0.95 4.02
C PRO A 280 -16.28 -1.97 3.86
N SER A 281 -16.48 -2.91 2.97
CA SER A 281 -15.53 -3.95 2.59
C SER A 281 -15.63 -4.22 1.09
N GLN A 282 -14.54 -4.62 0.47
CA GLN A 282 -14.50 -5.08 -0.92
C GLN A 282 -14.32 -6.60 -1.03
N GLY A 283 -14.30 -7.28 0.11
CA GLY A 283 -14.17 -8.74 0.19
C GLY A 283 -15.45 -9.50 -0.15
N ALA A 284 -15.36 -10.82 0.01
CA ALA A 284 -16.46 -11.73 -0.25
C ALA A 284 -17.64 -11.58 0.74
N ASP A 285 -17.41 -10.92 1.87
CA ASP A 285 -18.40 -10.56 2.90
C ASP A 285 -19.28 -9.36 2.50
N SER A 286 -18.94 -8.68 1.41
CA SER A 286 -19.58 -7.46 0.92
C SER A 286 -20.29 -7.71 -0.41
N THR A 287 -21.46 -7.10 -0.57
CA THR A 287 -22.26 -7.17 -1.79
C THR A 287 -22.36 -5.79 -2.43
N VAL A 288 -22.10 -5.71 -3.73
CA VAL A 288 -22.41 -4.53 -4.54
C VAL A 288 -23.91 -4.47 -4.78
N LEU A 289 -24.55 -3.45 -4.22
CA LEU A 289 -26.01 -3.27 -4.33
C LEU A 289 -26.42 -2.43 -5.54
N ARG A 290 -25.63 -1.43 -5.88
CA ARG A 290 -25.81 -0.56 -7.04
C ARG A 290 -24.52 0.21 -7.34
N GLU A 291 -24.56 1.03 -8.39
CA GLU A 291 -23.51 1.96 -8.75
C GLU A 291 -23.98 3.41 -8.58
N LEU A 292 -23.06 4.31 -8.28
CA LEU A 292 -23.23 5.76 -8.38
C LEU A 292 -22.35 6.26 -9.52
N LYS A 293 -22.95 6.96 -10.47
CA LYS A 293 -22.24 7.52 -11.64
C LYS A 293 -21.95 9.00 -11.44
N ASN A 294 -21.01 9.53 -12.20
CA ASN A 294 -20.77 10.97 -12.24
C ASN A 294 -22.08 11.72 -12.56
N GLN A 295 -22.32 12.82 -11.85
CA GLN A 295 -23.53 13.65 -11.85
C GLN A 295 -24.72 13.10 -11.03
N GLU A 296 -24.75 11.82 -10.71
CA GLU A 296 -25.67 11.31 -9.68
C GLU A 296 -25.13 11.71 -8.30
N THR A 297 -26.01 12.00 -7.36
CA THR A 297 -25.63 12.51 -6.04
C THR A 297 -26.05 11.59 -4.91
N ALA A 298 -25.28 11.61 -3.85
CA ALA A 298 -25.56 10.95 -2.58
C ALA A 298 -25.25 11.89 -1.42
N GLN A 299 -25.94 11.72 -0.30
CA GLN A 299 -25.59 12.38 0.94
C GLN A 299 -24.49 11.58 1.65
N ARG A 300 -23.31 12.16 1.82
CA ARG A 300 -22.23 11.55 2.61
C ARG A 300 -22.41 11.91 4.06
N THR A 301 -22.58 10.89 4.92
CA THR A 301 -22.83 11.05 6.37
C THR A 301 -21.65 10.61 7.22
N GLY A 302 -20.67 9.95 6.65
CA GLY A 302 -19.47 9.52 7.34
C GLY A 302 -18.29 9.32 6.39
N VAL A 303 -17.08 9.56 6.89
CA VAL A 303 -15.81 9.30 6.20
C VAL A 303 -14.90 8.56 7.14
N SER A 304 -14.34 7.44 6.72
CA SER A 304 -13.36 6.70 7.49
C SER A 304 -11.93 7.09 7.12
N ASP A 305 -11.04 6.97 8.07
CA ASP A 305 -9.61 7.10 7.84
C ASP A 305 -9.05 6.00 6.93
N SER A 306 -9.76 4.87 6.82
CA SER A 306 -9.41 3.74 5.93
C SER A 306 -9.86 3.92 4.47
N GLY A 307 -10.41 5.09 4.11
CA GLY A 307 -10.78 5.41 2.73
C GLY A 307 -12.19 5.04 2.33
N TRP A 308 -13.11 4.84 3.29
CA TRP A 308 -14.52 4.59 3.04
C TRP A 308 -15.40 5.80 3.33
N SER A 309 -16.49 5.91 2.58
CA SER A 309 -17.58 6.84 2.83
C SER A 309 -18.87 6.09 3.10
N ARG A 310 -19.63 6.56 4.07
CA ARG A 310 -21.01 6.15 4.31
C ARG A 310 -21.94 7.11 3.59
N LEU A 311 -22.80 6.58 2.75
CA LEU A 311 -23.70 7.34 1.88
C LEU A 311 -25.16 6.99 2.18
N ILE A 312 -26.04 7.99 2.04
CA ILE A 312 -27.49 7.82 2.04
C ILE A 312 -28.03 8.24 0.68
N ILE A 313 -28.83 7.37 0.07
CA ILE A 313 -29.56 7.63 -1.18
C ILE A 313 -30.97 7.06 -0.99
N ASP A 314 -31.99 7.88 -1.18
CA ASP A 314 -33.41 7.50 -1.03
C ASP A 314 -33.73 6.87 0.34
N GLY A 315 -33.02 7.29 1.39
CA GLY A 315 -33.15 6.78 2.76
C GLY A 315 -32.40 5.49 3.05
N GLU A 316 -31.78 4.88 2.06
CA GLU A 316 -31.00 3.65 2.21
C GLU A 316 -29.51 3.96 2.37
N ARG A 317 -28.84 3.14 3.21
CA ARG A 317 -27.43 3.30 3.52
C ARG A 317 -26.54 2.44 2.63
N TYR A 318 -25.48 3.07 2.13
CA TYR A 318 -24.45 2.43 1.31
C TYR A 318 -23.06 2.81 1.77
N TYR A 319 -22.08 2.02 1.35
CA TYR A 319 -20.67 2.31 1.53
C TYR A 319 -19.95 2.36 0.18
N ALA A 320 -19.09 3.36 0.01
CA ALA A 320 -18.32 3.54 -1.20
C ALA A 320 -16.88 3.94 -0.86
N VAL A 321 -15.95 3.61 -1.71
CA VAL A 321 -14.54 4.02 -1.58
C VAL A 321 -14.43 5.53 -1.79
N SER A 322 -13.90 6.25 -0.81
CA SER A 322 -13.86 7.72 -0.77
C SER A 322 -13.11 8.35 -1.94
N ASN A 323 -12.03 7.70 -2.43
CA ASN A 323 -11.22 8.21 -3.53
C ASN A 323 -11.97 8.33 -4.86
N TYR A 324 -13.07 7.63 -5.03
CA TYR A 324 -13.93 7.70 -6.23
C TYR A 324 -15.06 8.73 -6.11
N LEU A 325 -15.14 9.43 -4.98
CA LEU A 325 -16.14 10.44 -4.71
C LEU A 325 -15.51 11.83 -4.69
N THR A 326 -16.34 12.83 -4.97
CA THR A 326 -15.99 14.26 -4.85
C THR A 326 -17.18 15.07 -4.36
N ALA A 327 -16.92 16.07 -3.55
CA ALA A 327 -17.92 17.08 -3.18
C ALA A 327 -18.07 18.19 -4.25
N ASP A 328 -17.17 18.24 -5.23
CA ASP A 328 -17.32 19.10 -6.40
C ASP A 328 -18.32 18.47 -7.37
N LEU A 329 -19.58 18.89 -7.28
CA LEU A 329 -20.66 18.38 -8.10
C LEU A 329 -20.55 18.82 -9.57
N SER A 330 -19.68 19.77 -9.88
CA SER A 330 -19.38 20.20 -11.25
C SER A 330 -18.28 19.35 -11.91
N TYR A 331 -17.59 18.51 -11.13
CA TYR A 331 -16.52 17.64 -11.65
C TYR A 331 -17.01 16.79 -12.82
N ARG A 332 -16.17 16.70 -13.85
CA ARG A 332 -16.36 15.78 -14.98
C ARG A 332 -15.08 14.99 -15.19
N PRO A 333 -15.18 13.67 -15.43
CA PRO A 333 -14.01 12.87 -15.70
C PRO A 333 -13.31 13.35 -16.98
N PRO A 334 -11.97 13.26 -17.05
CA PRO A 334 -11.24 13.54 -18.28
C PRO A 334 -11.75 12.68 -19.44
N VAL A 335 -11.93 13.29 -20.61
CA VAL A 335 -12.26 12.54 -21.83
C VAL A 335 -11.06 11.65 -22.15
N LYS A 336 -11.27 10.33 -22.21
CA LYS A 336 -10.24 9.41 -22.71
C LYS A 336 -10.04 9.72 -24.19
N GLU A 337 -8.86 10.24 -24.55
CA GLU A 337 -8.47 10.28 -25.95
C GLU A 337 -8.45 8.84 -26.49
N PRO A 338 -8.93 8.62 -27.74
CA PRO A 338 -8.80 7.29 -28.33
C PRO A 338 -7.32 6.93 -28.42
N ASP A 339 -7.00 5.71 -27.98
CA ASP A 339 -5.67 5.14 -28.16
C ASP A 339 -5.39 5.14 -29.68
N ASP A 340 -4.53 6.06 -30.13
CA ASP A 340 -3.97 6.03 -31.45
C ASP A 340 -2.99 4.85 -31.51
N GLY A 341 -3.48 3.71 -32.03
CA GLY A 341 -2.86 2.42 -32.12
C GLY A 341 -1.52 2.33 -32.83
#